data_e9d23cb06c6b2a972ab9815da441919c
#
_entry.id   e9d23cb06c6b2a972ab9815da441919c
#
_cell.length_a   1.000
_cell.length_b   1.000
_cell.length_c   1.000
_cell.angle_alpha   90.00
_cell.angle_beta   90.00
_cell.angle_gamma   90.00
#
_symmetry.space_group_name_H-M   'P 1'
#
loop_
_entity.id
_entity.type
_entity.pdbx_description
1 polymer ?
#
loop_
_entity_poly.entity_id
_entity_poly.type
_entity_poly.pdbx_seq_one_letter_code
_entity_poly.pdbx_strand_id
1 'polypeptide(L)'
;MPAPPDSPPAGDQSGAGLSVTDALRLLDDPQAAAVWGRGAGLVDPESAHRSLVGLAAHGLTLDLVAALAAALTRLLPTVSDPDRVLVAVERFIGAVRSPLSAATLFERDPRALETLVRIFSASPYLAELVIADPESWEEIRVGQGRPEKKETLAATLRAEMAVAADPDNALRTLRRFKRRETLRIAYGDIVGGQRLETVVAQISHVADAIVHEAARSAVERLEKQRGIPRGAGGERATLAVIALGKLGGGELNYSSDIDLVFVFSADGKVAGPKPCTNQEFFERAVQEAVRLIAEPTDLGIAYRVDLRLRPHGGVGPAALSLEAMLQHYDQFGRTWERQAWVKARCVGGDEQLGGRLLTEMQPWIYRRWLTRADISGIKALKRRIENRAVREGTAASDVKSGRGGIRDIEFTIQFLQLLSGGDTPQVRIGNTLEAIRRLAETGGLTDQ
;
A
#
# COMPACT_ATOMS: atom_id res chain seq x y z
N MET A 1 43.89 55.76 -1.20
CA MET A 1 43.08 54.53 -1.34
C MET A 1 41.73 54.89 -1.95
N PRO A 2 41.41 54.46 -3.16
CA PRO A 2 40.11 54.70 -3.78
C PRO A 2 39.05 53.76 -3.15
N ALA A 3 37.83 54.29 -3.06
CA ALA A 3 36.64 53.58 -2.54
C ALA A 3 36.28 52.36 -3.46
N PRO A 4 35.66 51.29 -2.89
CA PRO A 4 35.20 50.16 -3.69
C PRO A 4 34.01 50.54 -4.56
N PRO A 5 33.85 49.90 -5.73
CA PRO A 5 32.74 50.21 -6.68
C PRO A 5 31.40 49.75 -6.12
N ASP A 6 30.37 50.57 -6.40
CA ASP A 6 28.98 50.37 -6.05
C ASP A 6 28.49 48.98 -6.44
N SER A 7 27.85 48.29 -5.47
CA SER A 7 27.07 47.09 -5.71
C SER A 7 25.88 47.39 -6.61
N PRO A 8 25.56 46.55 -7.59
CA PRO A 8 24.34 46.73 -8.38
C PRO A 8 23.11 46.65 -7.50
N PRO A 9 22.05 47.41 -7.80
CA PRO A 9 20.83 47.41 -7.01
C PRO A 9 20.22 46.00 -7.03
N ALA A 10 19.91 45.45 -5.86
CA ALA A 10 19.11 44.27 -5.70
C ALA A 10 17.76 44.53 -6.40
N GLY A 11 17.54 43.88 -7.51
CA GLY A 11 16.28 43.91 -8.21
C GLY A 11 15.22 43.31 -7.30
N ASP A 12 14.31 44.13 -6.84
CA ASP A 12 13.07 43.81 -6.17
C ASP A 12 12.21 42.98 -7.14
N GLN A 13 12.40 41.64 -7.12
CA GLN A 13 11.45 40.69 -7.71
C GLN A 13 10.34 40.39 -6.73
N SER A 14 9.62 41.42 -6.29
CA SER A 14 8.31 41.28 -5.70
C SER A 14 7.38 40.69 -6.78
N GLY A 15 6.88 39.46 -6.55
CA GLY A 15 6.10 38.68 -7.49
C GLY A 15 4.84 39.42 -7.96
N ALA A 16 4.97 40.11 -9.07
CA ALA A 16 3.83 40.63 -9.82
C ALA A 16 3.08 39.43 -10.39
N GLY A 17 1.86 39.19 -9.90
CA GLY A 17 0.95 38.18 -10.46
C GLY A 17 0.71 38.45 -11.94
N LEU A 18 0.45 37.40 -12.73
CA LEU A 18 0.02 37.59 -14.12
C LEU A 18 -1.29 38.36 -14.15
N SER A 19 -1.39 39.35 -15.07
CA SER A 19 -2.60 40.14 -15.26
C SER A 19 -3.61 39.39 -16.16
N VAL A 20 -4.84 39.87 -16.20
CA VAL A 20 -5.87 39.38 -17.15
C VAL A 20 -5.40 39.54 -18.61
N THR A 21 -4.68 40.61 -18.92
CA THR A 21 -4.11 40.82 -20.26
C THR A 21 -3.04 39.78 -20.60
N ASP A 22 -2.23 39.37 -19.59
CA ASP A 22 -1.27 38.30 -19.78
C ASP A 22 -1.97 36.97 -20.02
N ALA A 23 -3.03 36.67 -19.27
CA ALA A 23 -3.83 35.46 -19.47
C ALA A 23 -4.45 35.41 -20.88
N LEU A 24 -5.05 36.48 -21.34
CA LEU A 24 -5.56 36.58 -22.72
C LEU A 24 -4.45 36.29 -23.74
N ARG A 25 -3.29 36.91 -23.59
CA ARG A 25 -2.16 36.68 -24.47
C ARG A 25 -1.69 35.23 -24.47
N LEU A 26 -1.67 34.58 -23.32
CA LEU A 26 -1.30 33.15 -23.19
C LEU A 26 -2.33 32.22 -23.87
N LEU A 27 -3.59 32.61 -23.91
CA LEU A 27 -4.66 31.83 -24.56
C LEU A 27 -4.73 32.05 -26.07
N ASP A 28 -4.42 33.25 -26.54
CA ASP A 28 -4.54 33.62 -27.97
C ASP A 28 -3.26 33.35 -28.75
N ASP A 29 -2.09 33.40 -28.10
CA ASP A 29 -0.78 33.30 -28.77
C ASP A 29 0.00 32.05 -28.27
N PRO A 30 0.09 30.98 -29.09
CA PRO A 30 0.87 29.79 -28.75
C PRO A 30 2.35 30.06 -28.44
N GLN A 31 2.95 31.11 -29.08
CA GLN A 31 4.34 31.47 -28.82
C GLN A 31 4.50 32.12 -27.44
N ALA A 32 3.56 32.98 -27.05
CA ALA A 32 3.55 33.54 -25.70
C ALA A 32 3.41 32.46 -24.64
N ALA A 33 2.52 31.50 -24.87
CA ALA A 33 2.36 30.32 -23.99
C ALA A 33 3.63 29.46 -23.93
N ALA A 34 4.34 29.27 -25.04
CA ALA A 34 5.61 28.53 -25.04
C ALA A 34 6.72 29.28 -24.27
N VAL A 35 6.75 30.62 -24.35
CA VAL A 35 7.66 31.45 -23.54
C VAL A 35 7.35 31.26 -22.05
N TRP A 36 6.08 31.32 -21.66
CA TRP A 36 5.63 31.04 -20.30
C TRP A 36 6.02 29.62 -19.86
N GLY A 37 5.79 28.62 -20.72
CA GLY A 37 6.13 27.23 -20.45
C GLY A 37 7.61 27.03 -20.17
N ARG A 38 8.50 27.68 -20.92
CA ARG A 38 9.94 27.68 -20.62
C ARG A 38 10.25 28.29 -19.26
N GLY A 39 9.61 29.40 -18.94
CA GLY A 39 9.75 30.04 -17.62
C GLY A 39 9.20 29.16 -16.45
N ALA A 40 8.20 28.34 -16.74
CA ALA A 40 7.63 27.36 -15.81
C ALA A 40 8.40 26.03 -15.78
N GLY A 41 9.49 25.88 -16.54
CA GLY A 41 10.36 24.70 -16.52
C GLY A 41 9.84 23.51 -17.33
N LEU A 42 8.87 23.70 -18.26
CA LEU A 42 8.37 22.63 -19.12
C LEU A 42 9.46 22.13 -20.07
N VAL A 43 9.51 20.82 -20.27
CA VAL A 43 10.39 20.15 -21.25
C VAL A 43 9.82 20.31 -22.66
N ASP A 44 8.47 20.25 -22.79
CA ASP A 44 7.72 20.55 -24.00
C ASP A 44 6.93 21.86 -23.85
N PRO A 45 7.56 23.05 -24.02
CA PRO A 45 6.88 24.33 -23.83
C PRO A 45 5.72 24.59 -24.80
N GLU A 46 5.70 23.91 -25.96
CA GLU A 46 4.62 24.04 -26.93
C GLU A 46 3.31 23.39 -26.43
N SER A 47 3.40 22.44 -25.52
CA SER A 47 2.23 21.82 -24.88
C SER A 47 1.51 22.77 -23.90
N ALA A 48 2.19 23.83 -23.44
CA ALA A 48 1.65 24.81 -22.49
C ALA A 48 0.35 25.46 -22.99
N HIS A 49 0.31 25.85 -24.25
CA HIS A 49 -0.87 26.48 -24.85
C HIS A 49 -2.10 25.58 -24.78
N ARG A 50 -1.97 24.29 -25.12
CA ARG A 50 -3.09 23.33 -25.05
C ARG A 50 -3.63 23.18 -23.63
N SER A 51 -2.73 23.07 -22.64
CA SER A 51 -3.14 22.92 -21.24
C SER A 51 -3.81 24.19 -20.69
N LEU A 52 -3.29 25.39 -21.03
CA LEU A 52 -3.91 26.65 -20.61
C LEU A 52 -5.29 26.86 -21.27
N VAL A 53 -5.39 26.59 -22.58
CA VAL A 53 -6.69 26.65 -23.29
C VAL A 53 -7.66 25.61 -22.72
N GLY A 54 -7.19 24.39 -22.40
CA GLY A 54 -7.97 23.36 -21.71
C GLY A 54 -8.51 23.86 -20.36
N LEU A 55 -7.66 24.46 -19.52
CA LEU A 55 -8.09 25.08 -18.26
C LEU A 55 -9.18 26.13 -18.46
N ALA A 56 -9.01 27.05 -19.42
CA ALA A 56 -10.01 28.07 -19.73
C ALA A 56 -11.31 27.46 -20.26
N ALA A 57 -11.23 26.40 -21.07
CA ALA A 57 -12.41 25.72 -21.64
C ALA A 57 -13.32 25.09 -20.59
N HIS A 58 -12.85 24.85 -19.36
CA HIS A 58 -13.67 24.40 -18.23
C HIS A 58 -14.50 25.53 -17.59
N GLY A 59 -14.58 26.69 -18.20
CA GLY A 59 -15.43 27.81 -17.76
C GLY A 59 -14.81 28.68 -16.67
N LEU A 60 -13.48 28.70 -16.59
CA LEU A 60 -12.76 29.61 -15.69
C LEU A 60 -12.80 31.04 -16.23
N THR A 61 -12.90 32.01 -15.33
CA THR A 61 -12.73 33.42 -15.68
C THR A 61 -11.27 33.75 -15.94
N LEU A 62 -10.98 34.80 -16.71
CA LEU A 62 -9.62 35.16 -17.12
C LEU A 62 -8.72 35.52 -15.93
N ASP A 63 -9.26 36.13 -14.90
CA ASP A 63 -8.57 36.42 -13.65
C ASP A 63 -8.14 35.12 -12.92
N LEU A 64 -8.99 34.08 -12.90
CA LEU A 64 -8.63 32.78 -12.32
C LEU A 64 -7.60 32.04 -13.17
N VAL A 65 -7.67 32.13 -14.50
CA VAL A 65 -6.62 31.58 -15.37
C VAL A 65 -5.29 32.29 -15.12
N ALA A 66 -5.29 33.62 -14.97
CA ALA A 66 -4.10 34.39 -14.63
C ALA A 66 -3.52 33.98 -13.27
N ALA A 67 -4.37 33.86 -12.26
CA ALA A 67 -3.97 33.44 -10.90
C ALA A 67 -3.36 32.02 -10.90
N LEU A 68 -4.01 31.06 -11.60
CA LEU A 68 -3.50 29.70 -11.74
C LEU A 68 -2.17 29.66 -12.49
N ALA A 69 -2.06 30.35 -13.63
CA ALA A 69 -0.83 30.40 -14.41
C ALA A 69 0.32 31.02 -13.59
N ALA A 70 0.06 32.09 -12.81
CA ALA A 70 1.04 32.69 -11.92
C ALA A 70 1.48 31.72 -10.80
N ALA A 71 0.55 30.99 -10.22
CA ALA A 71 0.87 29.97 -9.22
C ALA A 71 1.68 28.81 -9.80
N LEU A 72 1.29 28.30 -10.97
CA LEU A 72 1.99 27.24 -11.67
C LEU A 72 3.40 27.64 -12.12
N THR A 73 3.63 28.92 -12.49
CA THR A 73 4.98 29.42 -12.79
C THR A 73 5.94 29.25 -11.61
N ARG A 74 5.45 29.35 -10.37
CA ARG A 74 6.27 29.15 -9.16
C ARG A 74 6.42 27.68 -8.76
N LEU A 75 5.38 26.87 -9.01
CA LEU A 75 5.32 25.48 -8.50
C LEU A 75 5.96 24.48 -9.47
N LEU A 76 5.74 24.62 -10.77
CA LEU A 76 6.21 23.65 -11.77
C LEU A 76 7.74 23.48 -11.81
N PRO A 77 8.58 24.53 -11.66
CA PRO A 77 10.03 24.35 -11.61
C PRO A 77 10.54 23.52 -10.42
N THR A 78 9.70 23.32 -9.39
CA THR A 78 10.08 22.57 -8.18
C THR A 78 9.79 21.06 -8.29
N VAL A 79 9.17 20.60 -9.36
CA VAL A 79 8.78 19.20 -9.56
C VAL A 79 9.64 18.50 -10.60
N SER A 80 9.69 17.18 -10.55
CA SER A 80 10.52 16.35 -11.42
C SER A 80 10.01 16.24 -12.86
N ASP A 81 8.69 16.42 -13.07
CA ASP A 81 8.02 16.28 -14.37
C ASP A 81 6.93 17.35 -14.48
N PRO A 82 7.30 18.60 -14.80
CA PRO A 82 6.37 19.73 -14.84
C PRO A 82 5.29 19.58 -15.93
N ASP A 83 5.62 18.97 -17.08
CA ASP A 83 4.67 18.76 -18.18
C ASP A 83 3.52 17.86 -17.74
N ARG A 84 3.84 16.73 -17.12
CA ARG A 84 2.84 15.80 -16.62
C ARG A 84 1.98 16.43 -15.50
N VAL A 85 2.60 17.21 -14.62
CA VAL A 85 1.86 17.87 -13.53
C VAL A 85 0.90 18.92 -14.08
N LEU A 86 1.31 19.71 -15.08
CA LEU A 86 0.43 20.69 -15.73
C LEU A 86 -0.81 20.02 -16.35
N VAL A 87 -0.61 18.94 -17.11
CA VAL A 87 -1.72 18.14 -17.68
C VAL A 87 -2.61 17.55 -16.59
N ALA A 88 -2.02 17.07 -15.49
CA ALA A 88 -2.81 16.51 -14.38
C ALA A 88 -3.66 17.58 -13.67
N VAL A 89 -3.16 18.81 -13.52
CA VAL A 89 -3.93 19.94 -12.97
C VAL A 89 -5.09 20.31 -13.90
N GLU A 90 -4.85 20.38 -15.21
CA GLU A 90 -5.92 20.63 -16.18
C GLU A 90 -7.01 19.56 -16.11
N ARG A 91 -6.63 18.28 -16.14
CA ARG A 91 -7.58 17.16 -16.02
C ARG A 91 -8.34 17.16 -14.69
N PHE A 92 -7.68 17.52 -13.58
CA PHE A 92 -8.34 17.65 -12.29
C PHE A 92 -9.41 18.75 -12.29
N ILE A 93 -9.08 19.93 -12.81
CA ILE A 93 -10.04 21.04 -12.95
C ILE A 93 -11.24 20.61 -13.82
N GLY A 94 -11.01 19.84 -14.89
CA GLY A 94 -12.08 19.30 -15.72
C GLY A 94 -12.94 18.22 -15.05
N ALA A 95 -12.38 17.52 -14.06
CA ALA A 95 -13.06 16.41 -13.36
C ALA A 95 -13.89 16.86 -12.15
N VAL A 96 -13.60 18.01 -11.54
CA VAL A 96 -14.36 18.52 -10.39
C VAL A 96 -15.77 18.97 -10.80
N ARG A 97 -16.73 18.87 -9.89
CA ARG A 97 -18.13 19.32 -10.15
C ARG A 97 -18.23 20.81 -10.48
N SER A 98 -17.39 21.64 -9.88
CA SER A 98 -17.35 23.07 -10.09
C SER A 98 -15.92 23.56 -10.31
N PRO A 99 -15.46 23.62 -11.57
CA PRO A 99 -14.14 24.15 -11.90
C PRO A 99 -13.87 25.55 -11.33
N LEU A 100 -14.91 26.40 -11.39
CA LEU A 100 -14.84 27.75 -10.84
C LEU A 100 -14.56 27.78 -9.35
N SER A 101 -15.26 26.92 -8.58
CA SER A 101 -15.05 26.82 -7.12
C SER A 101 -13.66 26.30 -6.78
N ALA A 102 -13.17 25.30 -7.52
CA ALA A 102 -11.82 24.76 -7.33
C ALA A 102 -10.73 25.78 -7.63
N ALA A 103 -10.84 26.50 -8.76
CA ALA A 103 -9.91 27.57 -9.10
C ALA A 103 -9.93 28.73 -8.08
N THR A 104 -11.11 29.11 -7.61
CA THR A 104 -11.27 30.12 -6.53
C THR A 104 -10.64 29.64 -5.21
N LEU A 105 -10.76 28.35 -4.90
CA LEU A 105 -10.07 27.78 -3.74
C LEU A 105 -8.55 27.95 -3.88
N PHE A 106 -7.98 27.59 -5.03
CA PHE A 106 -6.54 27.69 -5.27
C PHE A 106 -6.02 29.14 -5.26
N GLU A 107 -6.84 30.11 -5.68
CA GLU A 107 -6.51 31.52 -5.56
C GLU A 107 -6.48 31.96 -4.08
N ARG A 108 -7.48 31.57 -3.27
CA ARG A 108 -7.60 31.95 -1.85
C ARG A 108 -6.68 31.17 -0.92
N ASP A 109 -6.42 29.91 -1.24
CA ASP A 109 -5.54 29.03 -0.50
C ASP A 109 -4.47 28.44 -1.41
N PRO A 110 -3.35 29.15 -1.66
CA PRO A 110 -2.28 28.67 -2.51
C PRO A 110 -1.68 27.32 -2.06
N ARG A 111 -1.80 26.98 -0.75
CA ARG A 111 -1.32 25.70 -0.23
C ARG A 111 -2.14 24.53 -0.78
N ALA A 112 -3.41 24.75 -1.11
CA ALA A 112 -4.23 23.70 -1.72
C ALA A 112 -3.69 23.27 -3.08
N LEU A 113 -3.32 24.21 -3.94
CA LEU A 113 -2.70 23.91 -5.23
C LEU A 113 -1.29 23.33 -5.08
N GLU A 114 -0.45 23.89 -4.19
CA GLU A 114 0.88 23.36 -3.89
C GLU A 114 0.81 21.88 -3.47
N THR A 115 -0.10 21.54 -2.59
CA THR A 115 -0.31 20.18 -2.11
C THR A 115 -0.73 19.24 -3.24
N LEU A 116 -1.64 19.70 -4.11
CA LEU A 116 -2.08 18.93 -5.27
C LEU A 116 -0.91 18.66 -6.24
N VAL A 117 -0.12 19.70 -6.55
CA VAL A 117 1.08 19.61 -7.39
C VAL A 117 2.10 18.63 -6.81
N ARG A 118 2.34 18.65 -5.49
CA ARG A 118 3.24 17.71 -4.82
C ARG A 118 2.77 16.27 -4.97
N ILE A 119 1.48 15.99 -4.80
CA ILE A 119 0.92 14.65 -4.96
C ILE A 119 1.02 14.19 -6.42
N PHE A 120 0.70 15.07 -7.38
CA PHE A 120 0.78 14.76 -8.81
C PHE A 120 2.23 14.50 -9.27
N SER A 121 3.18 15.25 -8.72
CA SER A 121 4.60 15.03 -8.96
C SER A 121 5.11 13.71 -8.41
N ALA A 122 4.67 13.33 -7.21
CA ALA A 122 5.15 12.14 -6.52
C ALA A 122 4.78 10.84 -7.24
N SER A 123 3.58 10.75 -7.84
CA SER A 123 3.13 9.52 -8.49
C SER A 123 2.02 9.75 -9.52
N PRO A 124 2.19 9.23 -10.78
CA PRO A 124 1.11 9.21 -11.76
C PRO A 124 -0.13 8.45 -11.24
N TYR A 125 0.07 7.38 -10.50
CA TYR A 125 -1.02 6.59 -9.91
C TYR A 125 -1.86 7.43 -8.92
N LEU A 126 -1.21 8.21 -8.06
CA LEU A 126 -1.92 9.09 -7.12
C LEU A 126 -2.66 10.21 -7.87
N ALA A 127 -2.07 10.77 -8.93
CA ALA A 127 -2.74 11.75 -9.77
C ALA A 127 -4.04 11.18 -10.36
N GLU A 128 -3.99 9.98 -10.95
CA GLU A 128 -5.18 9.31 -11.48
C GLU A 128 -6.24 9.01 -10.40
N LEU A 129 -5.83 8.68 -9.17
CA LEU A 129 -6.77 8.48 -8.08
C LEU A 129 -7.53 9.77 -7.73
N VAL A 130 -6.82 10.89 -7.62
CA VAL A 130 -7.41 12.20 -7.29
C VAL A 130 -8.30 12.70 -8.43
N ILE A 131 -7.88 12.53 -9.70
CA ILE A 131 -8.65 12.94 -10.88
C ILE A 131 -9.94 12.11 -11.01
N ALA A 132 -9.88 10.81 -10.69
CA ALA A 132 -11.04 9.93 -10.76
C ALA A 132 -12.06 10.17 -9.62
N ASP A 133 -11.65 10.73 -8.49
CA ASP A 133 -12.50 11.06 -7.34
C ASP A 133 -12.03 12.37 -6.68
N PRO A 134 -12.34 13.52 -7.31
CA PRO A 134 -11.90 14.81 -6.78
C PRO A 134 -12.52 15.19 -5.43
N GLU A 135 -13.67 14.59 -5.07
CA GLU A 135 -14.35 14.87 -3.79
C GLU A 135 -13.55 14.32 -2.62
N SER A 136 -12.97 13.14 -2.76
CA SER A 136 -12.06 12.57 -1.76
C SER A 136 -10.84 13.47 -1.47
N TRP A 137 -10.42 14.27 -2.43
CA TRP A 137 -9.32 15.22 -2.24
C TRP A 137 -9.63 16.26 -1.16
N GLU A 138 -10.83 16.85 -1.19
CA GLU A 138 -11.21 17.89 -0.21
C GLU A 138 -11.30 17.31 1.21
N GLU A 139 -11.87 16.11 1.37
CA GLU A 139 -11.92 15.41 2.65
C GLU A 139 -10.52 15.14 3.21
N ILE A 140 -9.62 14.67 2.35
CA ILE A 140 -8.24 14.34 2.73
C ILE A 140 -7.45 15.62 3.09
N ARG A 141 -7.64 16.70 2.34
CA ARG A 141 -7.02 18.00 2.59
C ARG A 141 -7.44 18.56 3.95
N VAL A 142 -8.73 18.52 4.27
CA VAL A 142 -9.27 18.96 5.57
C VAL A 142 -8.76 18.06 6.69
N GLY A 143 -8.75 16.74 6.49
CA GLY A 143 -8.25 15.74 7.45
C GLY A 143 -6.73 15.72 7.60
N GLN A 144 -5.98 16.41 6.72
CA GLN A 144 -4.51 16.48 6.72
C GLN A 144 -3.80 15.11 6.69
N GLY A 145 -4.45 14.09 6.13
CA GLY A 145 -3.86 12.75 6.03
C GLY A 145 -3.51 12.11 7.39
N ARG A 146 -4.21 12.47 8.47
CA ARG A 146 -3.93 11.95 9.82
C ARG A 146 -4.03 10.43 9.86
N PRO A 147 -3.13 9.75 10.61
CA PRO A 147 -3.22 8.31 10.80
C PRO A 147 -4.53 7.91 11.48
N GLU A 148 -5.15 6.83 10.99
CA GLU A 148 -6.35 6.26 11.58
C GLU A 148 -6.03 5.01 12.41
N LYS A 149 -6.83 4.76 13.44
CA LYS A 149 -6.72 3.54 14.23
C LYS A 149 -7.18 2.32 13.42
N LYS A 150 -6.53 1.18 13.64
CA LYS A 150 -6.88 -0.08 12.99
C LYS A 150 -8.36 -0.43 13.16
N GLU A 151 -8.87 -0.24 14.37
CA GLU A 151 -10.26 -0.53 14.74
C GLU A 151 -11.25 0.38 13.98
N THR A 152 -10.90 1.67 13.81
CA THR A 152 -11.71 2.61 13.04
C THR A 152 -11.79 2.19 11.58
N LEU A 153 -10.65 1.86 10.97
CA LEU A 153 -10.59 1.39 9.58
C LEU A 153 -11.44 0.13 9.36
N ALA A 154 -11.34 -0.83 10.27
CA ALA A 154 -12.13 -2.06 10.22
C ALA A 154 -13.63 -1.79 10.37
N ALA A 155 -14.02 -0.94 11.32
CA ALA A 155 -15.42 -0.57 11.55
C ALA A 155 -16.02 0.19 10.36
N THR A 156 -15.28 1.13 9.78
CA THR A 156 -15.71 1.88 8.60
C THR A 156 -15.93 0.95 7.42
N LEU A 157 -14.95 0.10 7.09
CA LEU A 157 -15.10 -0.84 5.98
C LEU A 157 -16.25 -1.81 6.21
N ARG A 158 -16.42 -2.31 7.43
CA ARG A 158 -17.53 -3.21 7.78
C ARG A 158 -18.90 -2.55 7.56
N ALA A 159 -19.04 -1.27 7.94
CA ALA A 159 -20.27 -0.51 7.72
C ALA A 159 -20.54 -0.31 6.22
N GLU A 160 -19.52 0.04 5.43
CA GLU A 160 -19.64 0.19 3.98
C GLU A 160 -20.02 -1.14 3.30
N MET A 161 -19.40 -2.27 3.72
CA MET A 161 -19.72 -3.60 3.18
C MET A 161 -21.12 -4.10 3.56
N ALA A 162 -21.65 -3.69 4.72
CA ALA A 162 -23.00 -4.06 5.13
C ALA A 162 -24.10 -3.46 4.22
N VAL A 163 -23.80 -2.35 3.55
CA VAL A 163 -24.71 -1.69 2.60
C VAL A 163 -24.53 -2.22 1.17
N ALA A 164 -23.45 -2.95 0.90
CA ALA A 164 -23.20 -3.54 -0.42
C ALA A 164 -24.21 -4.66 -0.71
N ALA A 165 -25.20 -4.37 -1.57
CA ALA A 165 -26.37 -5.22 -1.80
C ALA A 165 -26.04 -6.54 -2.54
N ASP A 166 -24.96 -6.57 -3.32
CA ASP A 166 -24.58 -7.70 -4.17
C ASP A 166 -23.03 -7.88 -4.21
N PRO A 167 -22.54 -9.00 -4.75
CA PRO A 167 -21.10 -9.30 -4.82
C PRO A 167 -20.28 -8.28 -5.61
N ASP A 168 -20.84 -7.67 -6.65
CA ASP A 168 -20.11 -6.71 -7.49
C ASP A 168 -19.97 -5.38 -6.75
N ASN A 169 -20.99 -4.97 -6.02
CA ASN A 169 -20.91 -3.83 -5.11
C ASN A 169 -19.90 -4.08 -3.98
N ALA A 170 -19.81 -5.30 -3.45
CA ALA A 170 -18.79 -5.66 -2.46
C ALA A 170 -17.37 -5.50 -3.02
N LEU A 171 -17.12 -5.96 -4.25
CA LEU A 171 -15.85 -5.76 -4.96
C LEU A 171 -15.50 -4.27 -5.08
N ARG A 172 -16.44 -3.46 -5.57
CA ARG A 172 -16.24 -2.02 -5.74
C ARG A 172 -16.00 -1.30 -4.41
N THR A 173 -16.74 -1.69 -3.36
CA THR A 173 -16.59 -1.12 -2.01
C THR A 173 -15.17 -1.32 -1.47
N LEU A 174 -14.62 -2.54 -1.55
CA LEU A 174 -13.23 -2.82 -1.13
C LEU A 174 -12.22 -1.94 -1.90
N ARG A 175 -12.43 -1.71 -3.21
CA ARG A 175 -11.52 -0.89 -4.02
C ARG A 175 -11.64 0.60 -3.70
N ARG A 176 -12.85 1.13 -3.54
CA ARG A 176 -13.08 2.53 -3.13
C ARG A 176 -12.43 2.80 -1.78
N PHE A 177 -12.68 1.92 -0.81
CA PHE A 177 -12.04 2.02 0.51
C PHE A 177 -10.51 2.06 0.39
N LYS A 178 -9.90 1.10 -0.33
CA LYS A 178 -8.46 1.09 -0.55
C LYS A 178 -7.95 2.38 -1.20
N ARG A 179 -8.63 2.87 -2.25
CA ARG A 179 -8.22 4.08 -3.00
C ARG A 179 -8.24 5.30 -2.10
N ARG A 180 -9.33 5.51 -1.36
CA ARG A 180 -9.49 6.60 -0.40
C ARG A 180 -8.41 6.57 0.68
N GLU A 181 -8.22 5.43 1.31
CA GLU A 181 -7.20 5.29 2.36
C GLU A 181 -5.76 5.39 1.82
N THR A 182 -5.51 4.93 0.60
CA THR A 182 -4.21 5.13 -0.07
C THR A 182 -3.92 6.61 -0.27
N LEU A 183 -4.90 7.40 -0.71
CA LEU A 183 -4.75 8.85 -0.86
C LEU A 183 -4.54 9.55 0.49
N ARG A 184 -5.31 9.17 1.52
CA ARG A 184 -5.14 9.70 2.88
C ARG A 184 -3.72 9.46 3.40
N ILE A 185 -3.21 8.24 3.26
CA ILE A 185 -1.86 7.87 3.71
C ILE A 185 -0.81 8.61 2.89
N ALA A 186 -0.98 8.68 1.56
CA ALA A 186 -0.05 9.39 0.68
C ALA A 186 0.00 10.90 0.98
N TYR A 187 -1.11 11.51 1.34
CA TYR A 187 -1.12 12.89 1.82
C TYR A 187 -0.27 13.05 3.09
N GLY A 188 -0.49 12.20 4.07
CA GLY A 188 0.30 12.22 5.31
C GLY A 188 1.79 12.00 5.10
N ASP A 189 2.15 11.12 4.16
CA ASP A 189 3.52 10.81 3.76
C ASP A 189 4.17 11.97 3.01
N ILE A 190 3.59 12.37 1.87
CA ILE A 190 4.20 13.32 0.91
C ILE A 190 4.09 14.77 1.41
N VAL A 191 2.96 15.14 1.98
CA VAL A 191 2.66 16.51 2.41
C VAL A 191 2.95 16.70 3.89
N GLY A 192 2.48 15.76 4.72
CA GLY A 192 2.62 15.80 6.18
C GLY A 192 3.99 15.38 6.69
N GLY A 193 4.85 14.77 5.86
CA GLY A 193 6.18 14.30 6.26
C GLY A 193 6.13 13.24 7.37
N GLN A 194 5.11 12.38 7.37
CA GLN A 194 4.97 11.34 8.37
C GLN A 194 6.16 10.36 8.32
N ARG A 195 6.52 9.84 9.49
CA ARG A 195 7.60 8.85 9.60
C ARG A 195 7.26 7.57 8.84
N LEU A 196 8.28 6.94 8.26
CA LEU A 196 8.14 5.69 7.48
C LEU A 196 7.37 4.61 8.25
N GLU A 197 7.67 4.45 9.54
CA GLU A 197 7.03 3.45 10.39
C GLU A 197 5.51 3.67 10.48
N THR A 198 5.08 4.94 10.56
CA THR A 198 3.66 5.31 10.58
C THR A 198 3.00 4.98 9.23
N VAL A 199 3.65 5.36 8.13
CA VAL A 199 3.14 5.14 6.77
C VAL A 199 2.93 3.65 6.48
N VAL A 200 3.95 2.82 6.70
CA VAL A 200 3.86 1.37 6.41
C VAL A 200 2.90 0.64 7.35
N ALA A 201 2.78 1.09 8.61
CA ALA A 201 1.77 0.58 9.53
C ALA A 201 0.35 0.91 9.05
N GLN A 202 0.11 2.15 8.60
CA GLN A 202 -1.19 2.56 8.06
C GLN A 202 -1.57 1.76 6.81
N ILE A 203 -0.63 1.55 5.88
CA ILE A 203 -0.85 0.70 4.69
C ILE A 203 -1.21 -0.73 5.12
N SER A 204 -0.52 -1.26 6.13
CA SER A 204 -0.77 -2.60 6.66
C SER A 204 -2.14 -2.70 7.34
N HIS A 205 -2.58 -1.69 8.08
CA HIS A 205 -3.91 -1.65 8.72
C HIS A 205 -5.04 -1.65 7.68
N VAL A 206 -4.86 -0.93 6.57
CA VAL A 206 -5.81 -0.95 5.44
C VAL A 206 -5.89 -2.35 4.83
N ALA A 207 -4.76 -3.00 4.63
CA ALA A 207 -4.73 -4.37 4.11
C ALA A 207 -5.37 -5.37 5.08
N ASP A 208 -5.09 -5.25 6.39
CA ASP A 208 -5.72 -6.07 7.43
C ASP A 208 -7.25 -5.95 7.39
N ALA A 209 -7.77 -4.72 7.31
CA ALA A 209 -9.22 -4.49 7.25
C ALA A 209 -9.85 -5.14 6.01
N ILE A 210 -9.21 -5.00 4.84
CA ILE A 210 -9.68 -5.59 3.59
C ILE A 210 -9.66 -7.12 3.63
N VAL A 211 -8.56 -7.71 4.13
CA VAL A 211 -8.41 -9.17 4.25
C VAL A 211 -9.43 -9.74 5.23
N HIS A 212 -9.58 -9.11 6.39
CA HIS A 212 -10.56 -9.53 7.41
C HIS A 212 -11.97 -9.51 6.85
N GLU A 213 -12.38 -8.42 6.22
CA GLU A 213 -13.72 -8.22 5.71
C GLU A 213 -14.04 -9.11 4.51
N ALA A 214 -13.06 -9.36 3.62
CA ALA A 214 -13.20 -10.30 2.53
C ALA A 214 -13.39 -11.75 3.02
N ALA A 215 -12.60 -12.18 4.00
CA ALA A 215 -12.71 -13.52 4.59
C ALA A 215 -14.05 -13.69 5.33
N ARG A 216 -14.46 -12.69 6.12
CA ARG A 216 -15.75 -12.68 6.82
C ARG A 216 -16.93 -12.78 5.85
N SER A 217 -16.96 -11.93 4.81
CA SER A 217 -18.03 -11.91 3.81
C SER A 217 -18.12 -13.22 3.04
N ALA A 218 -16.97 -13.82 2.70
CA ALA A 218 -16.92 -15.11 2.02
C ALA A 218 -17.50 -16.24 2.87
N VAL A 219 -17.13 -16.31 4.16
CA VAL A 219 -17.66 -17.31 5.09
C VAL A 219 -19.15 -17.13 5.30
N GLU A 220 -19.62 -15.93 5.62
CA GLU A 220 -21.05 -15.63 5.86
C GLU A 220 -21.92 -15.96 4.64
N ARG A 221 -21.43 -15.65 3.43
CA ARG A 221 -22.13 -15.99 2.18
C ARG A 221 -22.29 -17.49 2.00
N LEU A 222 -21.22 -18.24 2.25
CA LEU A 222 -21.24 -19.70 2.12
C LEU A 222 -22.09 -20.35 3.21
N GLU A 223 -22.10 -19.84 4.43
CA GLU A 223 -22.98 -20.31 5.51
C GLU A 223 -24.46 -20.16 5.14
N LYS A 224 -24.84 -19.02 4.54
CA LYS A 224 -26.21 -18.84 4.03
C LYS A 224 -26.58 -19.81 2.93
N GLN A 225 -25.63 -20.24 2.10
CA GLN A 225 -25.86 -21.11 0.96
C GLN A 225 -25.85 -22.61 1.31
N ARG A 226 -24.99 -23.01 2.27
CA ARG A 226 -24.65 -24.40 2.55
C ARG A 226 -24.98 -24.85 3.97
N GLY A 227 -25.04 -23.93 4.90
CA GLY A 227 -25.12 -24.19 6.33
C GLY A 227 -23.81 -23.93 7.07
N ILE A 228 -23.84 -24.03 8.39
CA ILE A 228 -22.72 -23.72 9.28
C ILE A 228 -21.76 -24.91 9.35
N PRO A 229 -20.45 -24.71 9.08
CA PRO A 229 -19.45 -25.77 9.25
C PRO A 229 -19.28 -26.12 10.74
N ARG A 230 -19.24 -27.41 11.05
CA ARG A 230 -19.09 -27.91 12.42
C ARG A 230 -17.99 -28.94 12.52
N GLY A 231 -17.24 -28.92 13.64
CA GLY A 231 -16.30 -29.94 14.02
C GLY A 231 -16.97 -31.21 14.47
N ALA A 232 -16.17 -32.24 14.79
CA ALA A 232 -16.65 -33.55 15.25
C ALA A 232 -17.44 -33.48 16.59
N GLY A 233 -17.12 -32.50 17.45
CA GLY A 233 -17.82 -32.23 18.69
C GLY A 233 -19.08 -31.37 18.55
N GLY A 234 -19.45 -30.96 17.32
CA GLY A 234 -20.61 -30.11 17.04
C GLY A 234 -20.37 -28.60 17.18
N GLU A 235 -19.18 -28.18 17.61
CA GLU A 235 -18.76 -26.78 17.68
C GLU A 235 -18.70 -26.16 16.27
N ARG A 236 -18.96 -24.85 16.17
CA ARG A 236 -18.81 -24.12 14.89
C ARG A 236 -17.33 -24.08 14.50
N ALA A 237 -17.02 -24.52 13.31
CA ALA A 237 -15.69 -24.36 12.75
C ALA A 237 -15.52 -22.94 12.19
N THR A 238 -14.35 -22.36 12.44
CA THR A 238 -13.99 -20.97 12.09
C THR A 238 -12.78 -20.92 11.18
N LEU A 239 -12.56 -19.78 10.51
CA LEU A 239 -11.44 -19.51 9.63
C LEU A 239 -10.58 -18.40 10.20
N ALA A 240 -9.25 -18.57 10.20
CA ALA A 240 -8.29 -17.51 10.46
C ALA A 240 -7.39 -17.28 9.24
N VAL A 241 -6.95 -16.03 9.07
CA VAL A 241 -6.04 -15.62 7.99
C VAL A 241 -4.73 -15.15 8.61
N ILE A 242 -3.65 -15.79 8.22
CA ILE A 242 -2.28 -15.46 8.63
C ILE A 242 -1.59 -14.75 7.48
N ALA A 243 -1.08 -13.56 7.73
CA ALA A 243 -0.19 -12.87 6.80
C ALA A 243 1.26 -13.22 7.10
N LEU A 244 2.02 -13.40 6.06
CA LEU A 244 3.47 -13.54 6.05
C LEU A 244 4.10 -12.33 5.34
N GLY A 245 5.40 -12.36 5.11
CA GLY A 245 6.11 -11.31 4.39
C GLY A 245 5.91 -9.92 5.01
N LYS A 246 5.81 -8.88 4.18
CA LYS A 246 5.70 -7.50 4.65
C LYS A 246 4.40 -7.21 5.41
N LEU A 247 3.28 -7.78 4.96
CA LEU A 247 2.01 -7.62 5.68
C LEU A 247 2.07 -8.27 7.05
N GLY A 248 2.66 -9.46 7.16
CA GLY A 248 2.89 -10.14 8.44
C GLY A 248 3.71 -9.30 9.40
N GLY A 249 4.77 -8.65 8.91
CA GLY A 249 5.60 -7.71 9.67
C GLY A 249 4.95 -6.37 10.00
N GLY A 250 3.77 -6.06 9.47
CA GLY A 250 3.14 -4.75 9.63
C GLY A 250 3.91 -3.62 8.93
N GLU A 251 4.61 -3.94 7.84
CA GLU A 251 5.50 -3.04 7.09
C GLU A 251 5.24 -3.07 5.58
N LEU A 252 3.95 -3.14 5.21
CA LEU A 252 3.53 -3.21 3.82
C LEU A 252 3.83 -1.91 3.07
N ASN A 253 4.33 -2.00 1.84
CA ASN A 253 4.53 -0.86 0.94
C ASN A 253 3.30 -0.66 0.03
N TYR A 254 3.18 0.53 -0.61
CA TYR A 254 2.06 0.89 -1.50
C TYR A 254 1.72 -0.14 -2.58
N SER A 255 2.72 -0.74 -3.22
CA SER A 255 2.54 -1.68 -4.35
C SER A 255 2.91 -3.13 -4.02
N SER A 256 2.95 -3.49 -2.74
CA SER A 256 3.31 -4.85 -2.32
C SER A 256 2.18 -5.85 -2.58
N ASP A 257 2.57 -7.07 -2.92
CA ASP A 257 1.72 -8.24 -2.83
C ASP A 257 1.48 -8.58 -1.35
N ILE A 258 0.40 -9.30 -1.06
CA ILE A 258 0.12 -9.82 0.27
C ILE A 258 0.24 -11.34 0.27
N ASP A 259 1.13 -11.85 1.13
CA ASP A 259 1.35 -13.29 1.31
C ASP A 259 0.39 -13.79 2.40
N LEU A 260 -0.54 -14.69 2.03
CA LEU A 260 -1.58 -15.17 2.94
C LEU A 260 -1.56 -16.70 3.07
N VAL A 261 -1.86 -17.17 4.30
CA VAL A 261 -2.09 -18.55 4.64
C VAL A 261 -3.42 -18.64 5.39
N PHE A 262 -4.25 -19.60 5.03
CA PHE A 262 -5.57 -19.80 5.62
C PHE A 262 -5.62 -21.08 6.45
N VAL A 263 -6.16 -20.98 7.66
CA VAL A 263 -6.32 -22.10 8.57
C VAL A 263 -7.75 -22.14 9.12
N PHE A 264 -8.33 -23.31 9.21
CA PHE A 264 -9.63 -23.48 9.87
C PHE A 264 -9.53 -24.35 11.13
N SER A 265 -10.49 -24.20 12.04
CA SER A 265 -10.34 -24.69 13.40
C SER A 265 -10.40 -26.20 13.55
N ALA A 266 -11.25 -26.88 12.78
CA ALA A 266 -11.49 -28.32 12.94
C ALA A 266 -12.02 -28.98 11.67
N ASP A 267 -11.59 -30.21 11.42
CA ASP A 267 -12.20 -31.07 10.42
C ASP A 267 -13.62 -31.47 10.83
N GLY A 268 -14.48 -31.70 9.85
CA GLY A 268 -15.88 -32.01 10.09
C GLY A 268 -16.74 -31.85 8.86
N LYS A 269 -18.03 -31.50 9.05
CA LYS A 269 -19.02 -31.45 7.96
C LYS A 269 -19.97 -30.28 8.12
N VAL A 270 -20.44 -29.78 7.00
CA VAL A 270 -21.57 -28.86 6.88
C VAL A 270 -22.83 -29.66 6.64
N ALA A 271 -23.75 -29.62 7.61
CA ALA A 271 -25.09 -30.20 7.45
C ALA A 271 -26.07 -29.09 7.00
N GLY A 272 -26.50 -29.13 5.75
CA GLY A 272 -27.39 -28.11 5.17
C GLY A 272 -27.88 -28.49 3.80
N PRO A 273 -28.45 -27.55 3.04
CA PRO A 273 -29.03 -27.82 1.70
C PRO A 273 -28.02 -28.41 0.70
N LYS A 274 -26.74 -28.10 0.87
CA LYS A 274 -25.62 -28.62 0.04
C LYS A 274 -24.50 -29.14 0.94
N PRO A 275 -24.64 -30.36 1.48
CA PRO A 275 -23.65 -30.95 2.39
C PRO A 275 -22.26 -31.02 1.77
N CYS A 276 -21.23 -30.77 2.57
CA CYS A 276 -19.83 -30.89 2.18
C CYS A 276 -18.93 -31.06 3.41
N THR A 277 -17.66 -31.42 3.21
CA THR A 277 -16.68 -31.40 4.30
C THR A 277 -16.30 -29.97 4.69
N ASN A 278 -15.75 -29.76 5.90
CA ASN A 278 -15.20 -28.48 6.29
C ASN A 278 -14.04 -28.05 5.38
N GLN A 279 -13.22 -29.02 4.92
CA GLN A 279 -12.16 -28.77 3.94
C GLN A 279 -12.72 -28.11 2.66
N GLU A 280 -13.73 -28.75 2.03
CA GLU A 280 -14.38 -28.22 0.82
C GLU A 280 -15.06 -26.85 1.07
N PHE A 281 -15.65 -26.67 2.24
CA PHE A 281 -16.28 -25.40 2.62
C PHE A 281 -15.25 -24.28 2.70
N PHE A 282 -14.17 -24.47 3.47
CA PHE A 282 -13.17 -23.43 3.67
C PHE A 282 -12.30 -23.18 2.44
N GLU A 283 -12.02 -24.17 1.61
CA GLU A 283 -11.38 -23.94 0.30
C GLU A 283 -12.20 -23.00 -0.59
N ARG A 284 -13.52 -23.18 -0.63
CA ARG A 284 -14.42 -22.29 -1.37
C ARG A 284 -14.49 -20.90 -0.72
N ALA A 285 -14.46 -20.82 0.61
CA ALA A 285 -14.40 -19.53 1.31
C ALA A 285 -13.12 -18.78 0.97
N VAL A 286 -11.97 -19.46 0.92
CA VAL A 286 -10.69 -18.86 0.51
C VAL A 286 -10.73 -18.39 -0.95
N GLN A 287 -11.25 -19.24 -1.86
CA GLN A 287 -11.38 -18.85 -3.27
C GLN A 287 -12.22 -17.59 -3.43
N GLU A 288 -13.36 -17.49 -2.71
CA GLU A 288 -14.22 -16.30 -2.74
C GLU A 288 -13.54 -15.09 -2.07
N ALA A 289 -12.85 -15.25 -0.94
CA ALA A 289 -12.11 -14.17 -0.30
C ALA A 289 -10.99 -13.62 -1.20
N VAL A 290 -10.23 -14.51 -1.84
CA VAL A 290 -9.19 -14.14 -2.82
C VAL A 290 -9.81 -13.44 -4.03
N ARG A 291 -10.96 -13.91 -4.54
CA ARG A 291 -11.70 -13.25 -5.61
C ARG A 291 -12.08 -11.82 -5.21
N LEU A 292 -12.66 -11.63 -4.02
CA LEU A 292 -13.02 -10.31 -3.51
C LEU A 292 -11.82 -9.35 -3.45
N ILE A 293 -10.63 -9.84 -3.11
CA ILE A 293 -9.42 -9.03 -3.00
C ILE A 293 -8.76 -8.77 -4.36
N ALA A 294 -8.62 -9.80 -5.19
CA ALA A 294 -7.72 -9.80 -6.35
C ALA A 294 -8.40 -9.70 -7.71
N GLU A 295 -9.72 -9.88 -7.83
CA GLU A 295 -10.42 -9.78 -9.11
C GLU A 295 -10.38 -8.35 -9.67
N PRO A 296 -9.96 -8.15 -10.93
CA PRO A 296 -9.93 -6.83 -11.54
C PRO A 296 -11.33 -6.25 -11.74
N THR A 297 -11.46 -4.94 -11.50
CA THR A 297 -12.64 -4.14 -11.83
C THR A 297 -12.21 -2.88 -12.57
N ASP A 298 -13.15 -2.03 -12.97
CA ASP A 298 -12.87 -0.67 -13.46
C ASP A 298 -12.08 0.20 -12.47
N LEU A 299 -12.18 -0.11 -11.17
CA LEU A 299 -11.39 0.52 -10.11
C LEU A 299 -10.04 -0.18 -9.84
N GLY A 300 -9.66 -1.16 -10.65
CA GLY A 300 -8.47 -2.00 -10.45
C GLY A 300 -8.71 -3.14 -9.46
N ILE A 301 -7.66 -3.55 -8.76
CA ILE A 301 -7.68 -4.61 -7.73
C ILE A 301 -7.45 -4.02 -6.33
N ALA A 302 -7.92 -4.70 -5.28
CA ALA A 302 -7.51 -4.32 -3.94
C ALA A 302 -6.04 -4.68 -3.69
N TYR A 303 -5.70 -5.97 -3.79
CA TYR A 303 -4.31 -6.43 -3.67
C TYR A 303 -4.06 -7.63 -4.59
N ARG A 304 -2.79 -7.84 -5.01
CA ARG A 304 -2.34 -9.12 -5.51
C ARG A 304 -2.13 -10.05 -4.32
N VAL A 305 -2.76 -11.24 -4.36
CA VAL A 305 -2.69 -12.23 -3.28
C VAL A 305 -1.71 -13.33 -3.68
N ASP A 306 -0.71 -13.60 -2.83
CA ASP A 306 0.22 -14.69 -3.00
C ASP A 306 -0.06 -15.80 -1.97
N LEU A 307 -0.39 -16.98 -2.45
CA LEU A 307 -0.65 -18.16 -1.62
C LEU A 307 0.49 -19.19 -1.68
N ARG A 308 1.63 -18.88 -2.31
CA ARG A 308 2.71 -19.85 -2.53
C ARG A 308 3.45 -20.24 -1.26
N LEU A 309 3.33 -19.46 -0.19
CA LEU A 309 3.94 -19.75 1.13
C LEU A 309 3.10 -20.70 1.98
N ARG A 310 1.91 -21.15 1.49
CA ARG A 310 1.12 -22.17 2.19
C ARG A 310 1.75 -23.57 2.09
N PRO A 311 1.38 -24.52 2.96
CA PRO A 311 1.81 -25.91 2.85
C PRO A 311 1.65 -26.49 1.45
N HIS A 312 2.66 -27.21 0.97
CA HIS A 312 2.78 -27.73 -0.41
C HIS A 312 2.79 -26.65 -1.52
N GLY A 313 2.91 -25.40 -1.21
CA GLY A 313 3.02 -24.30 -2.18
C GLY A 313 1.80 -24.19 -3.09
N GLY A 314 2.03 -23.96 -4.40
CA GLY A 314 0.96 -23.75 -5.38
C GLY A 314 0.03 -24.94 -5.62
N VAL A 315 0.46 -26.15 -5.28
CA VAL A 315 -0.31 -27.41 -5.54
C VAL A 315 -1.09 -27.88 -4.31
N GLY A 316 -0.81 -27.33 -3.13
CA GLY A 316 -1.51 -27.69 -1.90
C GLY A 316 -2.92 -27.10 -1.79
N PRO A 317 -3.74 -27.59 -0.86
CA PRO A 317 -5.05 -27.05 -0.56
C PRO A 317 -4.99 -25.58 -0.18
N ALA A 318 -6.05 -24.82 -0.47
CA ALA A 318 -6.10 -23.39 -0.21
C ALA A 318 -6.17 -23.05 1.28
N ALA A 319 -6.75 -23.95 2.09
CA ALA A 319 -6.78 -23.90 3.55
C ALA A 319 -6.51 -25.28 4.12
N LEU A 320 -6.00 -25.35 5.34
CA LEU A 320 -5.84 -26.59 6.12
C LEU A 320 -6.50 -26.44 7.49
N SER A 321 -6.93 -27.56 8.09
CA SER A 321 -7.28 -27.53 9.51
C SER A 321 -6.06 -27.23 10.37
N LEU A 322 -6.28 -26.70 11.59
CA LEU A 322 -5.20 -26.40 12.54
C LEU A 322 -4.30 -27.63 12.76
N GLU A 323 -4.91 -28.78 12.97
CA GLU A 323 -4.20 -30.04 13.19
C GLU A 323 -3.34 -30.43 11.96
N ALA A 324 -3.93 -30.41 10.77
CA ALA A 324 -3.20 -30.71 9.53
C ALA A 324 -2.07 -29.73 9.26
N MET A 325 -2.26 -28.43 9.58
CA MET A 325 -1.24 -27.40 9.46
C MET A 325 -0.04 -27.68 10.37
N LEU A 326 -0.28 -27.95 11.64
CA LEU A 326 0.77 -28.25 12.61
C LEU A 326 1.52 -29.53 12.25
N GLN A 327 0.77 -30.59 11.87
CA GLN A 327 1.36 -31.86 11.43
C GLN A 327 2.24 -31.69 10.20
N HIS A 328 1.81 -30.86 9.22
CA HIS A 328 2.61 -30.57 8.03
C HIS A 328 3.97 -29.95 8.40
N TYR A 329 3.98 -28.92 9.26
CA TYR A 329 5.23 -28.26 9.62
C TYR A 329 6.14 -29.11 10.50
N ASP A 330 5.56 -29.95 11.34
CA ASP A 330 6.34 -30.90 12.14
C ASP A 330 7.06 -31.94 11.26
N GLN A 331 6.36 -32.50 10.26
CA GLN A 331 6.90 -33.59 9.43
C GLN A 331 7.67 -33.12 8.20
N PHE A 332 7.22 -32.05 7.54
CA PHE A 332 7.71 -31.63 6.21
C PHE A 332 8.25 -30.20 6.18
N GLY A 333 8.12 -29.46 7.25
CA GLY A 333 8.50 -28.04 7.31
C GLY A 333 9.98 -27.83 7.08
N ARG A 334 10.31 -26.95 6.11
CA ARG A 334 11.67 -26.64 5.67
C ARG A 334 12.21 -25.39 6.35
N THR A 335 13.52 -25.26 6.41
CA THR A 335 14.19 -24.13 7.07
C THR A 335 13.78 -22.77 6.47
N TRP A 336 13.58 -22.67 5.15
CA TRP A 336 13.17 -21.42 4.53
C TRP A 336 11.72 -21.03 4.89
N GLU A 337 10.86 -22.00 5.17
CA GLU A 337 9.49 -21.74 5.65
C GLU A 337 9.52 -21.18 7.08
N ARG A 338 10.42 -21.66 7.94
CA ARG A 338 10.63 -21.05 9.27
C ARG A 338 10.99 -19.57 9.15
N GLN A 339 11.87 -19.22 8.23
CA GLN A 339 12.24 -17.84 7.98
C GLN A 339 11.04 -17.00 7.54
N ALA A 340 10.17 -17.52 6.67
CA ALA A 340 8.94 -16.84 6.27
C ALA A 340 7.98 -16.65 7.48
N TRP A 341 7.88 -17.67 8.35
CA TRP A 341 7.01 -17.64 9.53
C TRP A 341 7.49 -16.75 10.68
N VAL A 342 8.73 -16.27 10.66
CA VAL A 342 9.21 -15.21 11.58
C VAL A 342 8.32 -13.99 11.56
N LYS A 343 7.76 -13.65 10.40
CA LYS A 343 6.86 -12.50 10.20
C LYS A 343 5.37 -12.84 10.34
N ALA A 344 5.02 -14.07 10.71
CA ALA A 344 3.62 -14.50 10.73
C ALA A 344 2.78 -13.69 11.73
N ARG A 345 1.61 -13.22 11.29
CA ARG A 345 0.64 -12.47 12.09
C ARG A 345 -0.79 -12.79 11.65
N CYS A 346 -1.70 -12.94 12.60
CA CYS A 346 -3.13 -13.04 12.31
C CYS A 346 -3.66 -11.68 11.84
N VAL A 347 -4.28 -11.63 10.67
CA VAL A 347 -4.78 -10.41 10.04
C VAL A 347 -6.28 -10.43 9.75
N GLY A 348 -6.92 -11.58 9.92
CA GLY A 348 -8.36 -11.68 9.67
C GLY A 348 -8.97 -12.98 10.14
N GLY A 349 -10.30 -13.04 10.13
CA GLY A 349 -11.06 -14.18 10.62
C GLY A 349 -11.08 -14.29 12.15
N ASP A 350 -10.93 -15.51 12.67
CA ASP A 350 -10.93 -15.82 14.10
C ASP A 350 -9.55 -15.57 14.71
N GLU A 351 -9.44 -14.52 15.52
CA GLU A 351 -8.19 -14.13 16.19
C GLU A 351 -7.72 -15.15 17.21
N GLN A 352 -8.64 -15.89 17.89
CA GLN A 352 -8.28 -16.92 18.87
C GLN A 352 -7.63 -18.12 18.15
N LEU A 353 -8.22 -18.56 17.05
CA LEU A 353 -7.66 -19.61 16.21
C LEU A 353 -6.27 -19.19 15.66
N GLY A 354 -6.18 -17.98 15.12
CA GLY A 354 -4.91 -17.44 14.62
C GLY A 354 -3.84 -17.37 15.71
N GLY A 355 -4.18 -16.85 16.88
CA GLY A 355 -3.30 -16.77 18.05
C GLY A 355 -2.84 -18.16 18.54
N ARG A 356 -3.75 -19.13 18.56
CA ARG A 356 -3.44 -20.51 18.90
C ARG A 356 -2.44 -21.11 17.92
N LEU A 357 -2.68 -21.01 16.61
CA LEU A 357 -1.73 -21.48 15.58
C LEU A 357 -0.34 -20.85 15.77
N LEU A 358 -0.28 -19.52 15.91
CA LEU A 358 1.00 -18.82 16.08
C LEU A 358 1.74 -19.27 17.34
N THR A 359 1.03 -19.52 18.44
CA THR A 359 1.60 -20.02 19.69
C THR A 359 2.15 -21.43 19.53
N GLU A 360 1.37 -22.34 18.95
CA GLU A 360 1.77 -23.74 18.75
C GLU A 360 2.91 -23.89 17.72
N MET A 361 3.05 -22.92 16.79
CA MET A 361 4.15 -22.86 15.81
C MET A 361 5.47 -22.32 16.40
N GLN A 362 5.47 -21.62 17.54
CA GLN A 362 6.68 -21.01 18.11
C GLN A 362 7.84 -22.00 18.28
N PRO A 363 7.65 -23.23 18.86
CA PRO A 363 8.75 -24.17 19.03
C PRO A 363 9.34 -24.68 17.71
N TRP A 364 8.49 -24.72 16.66
CA TRP A 364 8.93 -25.10 15.32
C TRP A 364 9.69 -23.96 14.65
N ILE A 365 9.27 -22.70 14.78
CA ILE A 365 9.94 -21.53 14.19
C ILE A 365 11.28 -21.29 14.89
N TYR A 366 11.29 -21.16 16.22
CA TYR A 366 12.44 -20.77 17.03
C TYR A 366 13.00 -21.96 17.81
N ARG A 367 13.78 -22.80 17.11
CA ARG A 367 14.52 -23.90 17.74
C ARG A 367 15.66 -23.34 18.60
N ARG A 368 15.91 -23.96 19.74
CA ARG A 368 17.04 -23.61 20.59
C ARG A 368 18.39 -23.76 19.88
N TRP A 369 18.50 -24.76 18.98
CA TRP A 369 19.70 -25.02 18.20
C TRP A 369 19.36 -25.18 16.73
N LEU A 370 19.98 -24.34 15.88
CA LEU A 370 19.95 -24.54 14.42
C LEU A 370 21.02 -25.58 14.06
N THR A 371 20.65 -26.56 13.25
CA THR A 371 21.60 -27.53 12.72
C THR A 371 22.48 -26.90 11.63
N ARG A 372 23.63 -27.51 11.34
CA ARG A 372 24.47 -27.12 10.20
C ARG A 372 23.68 -27.18 8.87
N ALA A 373 22.75 -28.11 8.73
CA ALA A 373 21.89 -28.22 7.58
C ALA A 373 20.93 -27.01 7.45
N ASP A 374 20.35 -26.54 8.56
CA ASP A 374 19.52 -25.35 8.59
C ASP A 374 20.29 -24.12 8.11
N ILE A 375 21.48 -23.87 8.65
CA ILE A 375 22.36 -22.76 8.27
C ILE A 375 22.74 -22.83 6.79
N SER A 376 23.12 -24.03 6.31
CA SER A 376 23.47 -24.26 4.91
C SER A 376 22.28 -24.03 3.98
N GLY A 377 21.06 -24.45 4.41
CA GLY A 377 19.81 -24.25 3.67
C GLY A 377 19.48 -22.77 3.49
N ILE A 378 19.60 -21.95 4.54
CA ILE A 378 19.39 -20.49 4.47
C ILE A 378 20.40 -19.84 3.52
N LYS A 379 21.71 -20.18 3.66
CA LYS A 379 22.75 -19.67 2.75
C LYS A 379 22.50 -20.08 1.29
N ALA A 380 22.07 -21.29 1.03
CA ALA A 380 21.76 -21.78 -0.31
C ALA A 380 20.55 -21.04 -0.93
N LEU A 381 19.52 -20.73 -0.13
CA LEU A 381 18.39 -19.96 -0.58
C LEU A 381 18.81 -18.52 -0.95
N LYS A 382 19.61 -17.85 -0.10
CA LYS A 382 20.15 -16.51 -0.40
C LYS A 382 20.90 -16.50 -1.72
N ARG A 383 21.85 -17.43 -1.92
CA ARG A 383 22.62 -17.55 -3.17
C ARG A 383 21.73 -17.78 -4.40
N ARG A 384 20.63 -18.55 -4.25
CA ARG A 384 19.71 -18.80 -5.36
C ARG A 384 18.98 -17.53 -5.78
N ILE A 385 18.59 -16.68 -4.83
CA ILE A 385 17.93 -15.40 -5.08
C ILE A 385 18.91 -14.41 -5.74
N GLU A 386 20.13 -14.30 -5.22
CA GLU A 386 21.19 -13.47 -5.80
C GLU A 386 21.51 -13.88 -7.26
N ASN A 387 21.67 -15.18 -7.49
CA ASN A 387 21.93 -15.71 -8.84
C ASN A 387 20.80 -15.45 -9.81
N ARG A 388 19.56 -15.40 -9.32
CA ARG A 388 18.41 -15.07 -10.17
C ARG A 388 18.43 -13.60 -10.56
N ALA A 389 18.67 -12.67 -9.64
CA ALA A 389 18.81 -11.24 -9.92
C ALA A 389 19.93 -10.95 -10.93
N VAL A 390 21.06 -11.68 -10.83
CA VAL A 390 22.17 -11.59 -11.80
C VAL A 390 21.73 -12.07 -13.18
N ARG A 391 21.01 -13.21 -13.29
CA ARG A 391 20.52 -13.73 -14.58
C ARG A 391 19.50 -12.83 -15.26
N GLU A 392 18.68 -12.15 -14.46
CA GLU A 392 17.65 -11.21 -14.95
C GLU A 392 18.27 -9.81 -15.27
N GLY A 393 19.59 -9.62 -15.08
CA GLY A 393 20.30 -8.36 -15.37
C GLY A 393 19.95 -7.19 -14.45
N THR A 394 19.21 -7.45 -13.38
CA THR A 394 18.69 -6.41 -12.46
C THR A 394 19.57 -6.18 -11.23
N ALA A 395 20.63 -6.99 -11.05
CA ALA A 395 21.42 -7.02 -9.82
C ALA A 395 22.06 -5.68 -9.40
N ALA A 396 22.32 -4.77 -10.34
CA ALA A 396 22.95 -3.48 -10.05
C ALA A 396 21.94 -2.34 -9.81
N SER A 397 20.72 -2.46 -10.32
CA SER A 397 19.69 -1.41 -10.26
C SER A 397 18.49 -1.76 -9.37
N ASP A 398 18.34 -3.03 -8.97
CA ASP A 398 17.22 -3.48 -8.15
C ASP A 398 17.51 -3.26 -6.65
N VAL A 399 16.99 -2.16 -6.14
CA VAL A 399 17.05 -1.80 -4.70
C VAL A 399 16.43 -2.88 -3.80
N LYS A 400 15.50 -3.69 -4.32
CA LYS A 400 14.82 -4.74 -3.56
C LYS A 400 15.65 -6.03 -3.48
N SER A 401 16.15 -6.50 -4.63
CA SER A 401 16.75 -7.85 -4.76
C SER A 401 18.24 -7.82 -5.11
N GLY A 402 18.79 -6.65 -5.40
CA GLY A 402 20.22 -6.44 -5.62
C GLY A 402 21.04 -6.68 -4.37
N ARG A 403 22.36 -6.82 -4.53
CA ARG A 403 23.29 -7.04 -3.43
C ARG A 403 23.28 -5.84 -2.47
N GLY A 404 23.05 -6.09 -1.18
CA GLY A 404 22.84 -5.04 -0.17
C GLY A 404 21.45 -4.38 -0.20
N GLY A 405 20.53 -4.87 -1.03
CA GLY A 405 19.17 -4.39 -1.12
C GLY A 405 18.31 -4.76 0.08
N ILE A 406 17.06 -4.28 0.07
CA ILE A 406 16.11 -4.45 1.18
C ILE A 406 15.95 -5.92 1.58
N ARG A 407 15.89 -6.84 0.61
CA ARG A 407 15.76 -8.28 0.86
C ARG A 407 16.97 -8.86 1.58
N ASP A 408 18.19 -8.39 1.30
CA ASP A 408 19.39 -8.84 1.99
C ASP A 408 19.37 -8.47 3.46
N ILE A 409 18.89 -7.27 3.78
CA ILE A 409 18.70 -6.81 5.15
C ILE A 409 17.67 -7.67 5.85
N GLU A 410 16.48 -7.83 5.26
CA GLU A 410 15.40 -8.67 5.80
C GLU A 410 15.88 -10.10 6.07
N PHE A 411 16.58 -10.72 5.13
CA PHE A 411 17.13 -12.07 5.28
C PHE A 411 18.13 -12.18 6.43
N THR A 412 19.01 -11.20 6.56
CA THR A 412 20.02 -11.18 7.62
C THR A 412 19.37 -11.05 8.99
N ILE A 413 18.41 -10.14 9.13
CA ILE A 413 17.68 -9.94 10.39
C ILE A 413 16.87 -11.18 10.77
N GLN A 414 16.10 -11.76 9.85
CA GLN A 414 15.34 -13.00 10.10
C GLN A 414 16.27 -14.17 10.47
N PHE A 415 17.45 -14.26 9.84
CA PHE A 415 18.43 -15.26 10.19
C PHE A 415 18.94 -15.10 11.62
N LEU A 416 19.28 -13.87 12.04
CA LEU A 416 19.67 -13.56 13.40
C LEU A 416 18.55 -13.84 14.42
N GLN A 417 17.31 -13.55 14.06
CA GLN A 417 16.13 -13.89 14.86
C GLN A 417 15.97 -15.41 15.04
N LEU A 418 16.21 -16.21 14.00
CA LEU A 418 16.19 -17.67 14.09
C LEU A 418 17.34 -18.22 14.93
N LEU A 419 18.52 -17.60 14.89
CA LEU A 419 19.68 -17.98 15.69
C LEU A 419 19.46 -17.72 17.19
N SER A 420 18.94 -16.54 17.53
CA SER A 420 18.85 -16.06 18.91
C SER A 420 17.49 -16.32 19.53
N GLY A 421 16.44 -16.46 18.72
CA GLY A 421 15.05 -16.46 19.17
C GLY A 421 14.68 -17.67 20.02
N GLY A 422 15.43 -18.78 19.98
CA GLY A 422 15.23 -19.92 20.86
C GLY A 422 15.44 -19.56 22.34
N ASP A 423 16.51 -18.81 22.62
CA ASP A 423 16.92 -18.42 23.98
C ASP A 423 16.49 -16.97 24.33
N THR A 424 16.21 -16.12 23.33
CA THR A 424 15.87 -14.69 23.50
C THR A 424 14.50 -14.38 22.91
N PRO A 425 13.37 -14.62 23.62
CA PRO A 425 12.03 -14.39 23.09
C PRO A 425 11.76 -12.94 22.63
N GLN A 426 12.50 -11.97 23.16
CA GLN A 426 12.35 -10.54 22.86
C GLN A 426 12.61 -10.23 21.39
N VAL A 427 13.40 -11.03 20.67
CA VAL A 427 13.68 -10.84 19.26
C VAL A 427 12.64 -11.48 18.33
N ARG A 428 11.63 -12.17 18.86
CA ARG A 428 10.57 -12.81 18.10
C ARG A 428 9.51 -11.79 17.67
N ILE A 429 9.86 -10.92 16.74
CA ILE A 429 8.96 -9.88 16.22
C ILE A 429 9.01 -9.83 14.70
N GLY A 430 7.84 -9.64 14.06
CA GLY A 430 7.74 -9.65 12.59
C GLY A 430 8.25 -8.40 11.90
N ASN A 431 8.20 -7.22 12.56
CA ASN A 431 8.63 -5.96 11.97
C ASN A 431 10.16 -5.87 11.91
N THR A 432 10.71 -5.57 10.73
CA THR A 432 12.15 -5.57 10.49
C THR A 432 12.89 -4.50 11.27
N LEU A 433 12.39 -3.26 11.31
CA LEU A 433 13.05 -2.16 12.03
C LEU A 433 13.04 -2.40 13.54
N GLU A 434 11.93 -2.88 14.07
CA GLU A 434 11.83 -3.25 15.48
C GLU A 434 12.71 -4.46 15.82
N ALA A 435 12.83 -5.43 14.91
CA ALA A 435 13.74 -6.57 15.08
C ALA A 435 15.21 -6.14 15.13
N ILE A 436 15.63 -5.20 14.28
CA ILE A 436 16.96 -4.62 14.31
C ILE A 436 17.23 -3.99 15.68
N ARG A 437 16.31 -3.16 16.17
CA ARG A 437 16.43 -2.52 17.48
C ARG A 437 16.60 -3.55 18.63
N ARG A 438 15.74 -4.57 18.65
CA ARG A 438 15.79 -5.59 19.69
C ARG A 438 17.01 -6.49 19.61
N LEU A 439 17.50 -6.80 18.40
CA LEU A 439 18.75 -7.54 18.22
C LEU A 439 19.95 -6.72 18.71
N ALA A 440 19.99 -5.41 18.49
CA ALA A 440 21.02 -4.53 19.04
C ALA A 440 20.96 -4.48 20.58
N GLU A 441 19.78 -4.28 21.17
CA GLU A 441 19.57 -4.26 22.63
C GLU A 441 19.96 -5.57 23.31
N THR A 442 19.85 -6.70 22.63
CA THR A 442 20.19 -8.04 23.16
C THR A 442 21.61 -8.51 22.78
N GLY A 443 22.41 -7.65 22.14
CA GLY A 443 23.78 -7.98 21.73
C GLY A 443 23.88 -8.89 20.51
N GLY A 444 22.78 -9.11 19.78
CA GLY A 444 22.76 -9.88 18.53
C GLY A 444 23.24 -9.08 17.32
N LEU A 445 23.34 -7.75 17.44
CA LEU A 445 23.96 -6.82 16.50
C LEU A 445 24.91 -5.90 17.27
N THR A 446 26.01 -5.51 16.63
CA THR A 446 26.96 -4.51 17.15
C THR A 446 26.75 -3.19 16.42
N ASP A 447 27.09 -2.07 17.07
CA ASP A 447 26.98 -0.71 16.52
C ASP A 447 28.06 -0.39 15.44
N GLN A 448 28.66 -1.38 14.79
CA GLN A 448 29.66 -1.21 13.74
C GLN A 448 29.10 -1.27 12.34
#